data_0061c26948a2be373d1db8ecd4cd5acc
#
_entry.id   0061c26948a2be373d1db8ecd4cd5acc
#
_cell.length_a   1.000
_cell.length_b   1.000
_cell.length_c   1.000
_cell.angle_alpha   90.00
_cell.angle_beta   90.00
_cell.angle_gamma   90.00
#
_symmetry.space_group_name_H-M   'P 1'
#
loop_
_entity.id
_entity.type
_entity.pdbx_description
1 polymer ?
#
loop_
_entity_poly.entity_id
_entity_poly.type
_entity_poly.pdbx_seq_one_letter_code
_entity_poly.pdbx_strand_id
1 'polypeptide(L)'
;VGKTLFTTGYSEDNQGAAYADNGEGFIEKKGGFIFENALEMFGAGDDKTLLAMEIARNLPTRRLHIIDAETGLVKQISNINIFVEPAIDPRETKISWPTALKVRGDKLFIPFQKIKNEFDDKGAAVDHGTTDPDEAFVAVFSYPNIGTDPEKIISDNRTSNIGVNGATTGLIEADNGDLYSFSCGAVMAGFSAASTKPSGILRIKNNETEFDSEYFFDVEAATNGGKLFSLDYAGGNKAIARILTNDSGNKWEAFGRTVFNQKL
;
A
#
# COMPACT_ATOMS: atom_id res chain seq x y z
N VAL A 1 -4.50 -9.41 -13.20
CA VAL A 1 -3.13 -9.87 -13.48
C VAL A 1 -3.17 -10.73 -14.73
N GLY A 2 -2.34 -10.44 -15.72
CA GLY A 2 -2.43 -11.10 -17.04
C GLY A 2 -3.83 -10.95 -17.63
N LYS A 3 -4.47 -12.09 -17.93
CA LYS A 3 -5.87 -12.15 -18.43
C LYS A 3 -6.87 -12.58 -17.35
N THR A 4 -6.47 -12.60 -16.08
CA THR A 4 -7.32 -13.04 -14.97
C THR A 4 -7.78 -11.87 -14.13
N LEU A 5 -9.09 -11.79 -13.91
CA LEU A 5 -9.73 -10.88 -12.97
C LEU A 5 -9.81 -11.58 -11.61
N PHE A 6 -9.33 -10.92 -10.58
CA PHE A 6 -9.46 -11.38 -9.20
C PHE A 6 -10.48 -10.52 -8.45
N THR A 7 -11.30 -11.17 -7.65
CA THR A 7 -12.26 -10.51 -6.76
C THR A 7 -12.06 -11.01 -5.34
N THR A 8 -12.24 -10.13 -4.37
CA THR A 8 -12.19 -10.45 -2.95
C THR A 8 -13.32 -9.74 -2.23
N GLY A 9 -13.81 -10.32 -1.14
CA GLY A 9 -14.64 -9.62 -0.19
C GLY A 9 -13.82 -8.63 0.65
N TYR A 10 -14.47 -7.60 1.16
CA TYR A 10 -13.87 -6.63 2.06
C TYR A 10 -14.25 -6.97 3.51
N SER A 11 -13.26 -6.89 4.40
CA SER A 11 -13.41 -6.94 5.87
C SER A 11 -13.80 -8.31 6.48
N GLU A 12 -14.94 -8.88 6.18
CA GLU A 12 -15.43 -10.10 6.85
C GLU A 12 -15.46 -11.33 5.93
N ASP A 13 -15.29 -11.13 4.65
CA ASP A 13 -15.27 -12.20 3.67
C ASP A 13 -13.81 -12.57 3.34
N ASN A 14 -13.35 -13.68 3.94
CA ASN A 14 -11.99 -14.18 3.77
C ASN A 14 -11.82 -15.02 2.50
N GLN A 15 -12.61 -14.76 1.46
CA GLN A 15 -12.59 -15.50 0.21
C GLN A 15 -12.19 -14.61 -0.95
N GLY A 16 -11.53 -15.24 -1.92
CA GLY A 16 -11.27 -14.62 -3.21
C GLY A 16 -11.57 -15.59 -4.35
N ALA A 17 -11.83 -15.05 -5.53
CA ALA A 17 -12.07 -15.82 -6.72
C ALA A 17 -11.31 -15.25 -7.92
N ALA A 18 -10.88 -16.16 -8.80
CA ALA A 18 -10.25 -15.86 -10.07
C ALA A 18 -11.22 -16.16 -11.21
N TYR A 19 -11.31 -15.25 -12.15
CA TYR A 19 -12.15 -15.36 -13.34
C TYR A 19 -11.35 -15.07 -14.60
N ALA A 20 -11.65 -15.75 -15.69
CA ALA A 20 -11.08 -15.47 -16.99
C ALA A 20 -12.12 -15.58 -18.10
N ASP A 21 -11.83 -14.95 -19.24
CA ASP A 21 -12.61 -15.15 -20.47
C ASP A 21 -12.51 -16.61 -20.91
N ASN A 22 -13.65 -17.24 -21.20
CA ASN A 22 -13.73 -18.61 -21.69
C ASN A 22 -13.48 -18.73 -23.21
N GLY A 23 -13.21 -17.62 -23.88
CA GLY A 23 -13.01 -17.56 -25.34
C GLY A 23 -14.30 -17.40 -26.15
N GLU A 24 -15.47 -17.41 -25.51
CA GLU A 24 -16.80 -17.24 -26.12
C GLU A 24 -17.41 -15.88 -25.74
N GLY A 25 -16.64 -15.01 -25.07
CA GLY A 25 -17.09 -13.70 -24.60
C GLY A 25 -17.79 -13.71 -23.24
N PHE A 26 -17.66 -14.80 -22.49
CA PHE A 26 -18.17 -14.91 -21.11
C PHE A 26 -17.02 -15.05 -20.11
N ILE A 27 -17.24 -14.53 -18.92
CA ILE A 27 -16.30 -14.66 -17.80
C ILE A 27 -16.70 -15.88 -16.97
N GLU A 28 -15.75 -16.81 -16.82
CA GLU A 28 -15.90 -18.02 -16.01
C GLU A 28 -14.98 -18.02 -14.79
N LYS A 29 -15.45 -18.61 -13.70
CA LYS A 29 -14.63 -18.86 -12.50
C LYS A 29 -13.60 -19.95 -12.80
N LYS A 30 -12.31 -19.62 -12.60
CA LYS A 30 -11.19 -20.56 -12.78
C LYS A 30 -10.71 -21.17 -11.47
N GLY A 31 -10.79 -20.39 -10.38
CA GLY A 31 -10.30 -20.83 -9.09
C GLY A 31 -10.76 -19.94 -7.97
N GLY A 32 -10.21 -20.19 -6.79
CA GLY A 32 -10.46 -19.37 -5.61
C GLY A 32 -9.47 -19.68 -4.51
N PHE A 33 -9.45 -18.83 -3.50
CA PHE A 33 -8.57 -18.93 -2.37
C PHE A 33 -9.28 -18.48 -1.10
N ILE A 34 -8.82 -18.99 0.03
CA ILE A 34 -9.36 -18.68 1.36
C ILE A 34 -8.21 -18.16 2.20
N PHE A 35 -8.50 -17.18 3.03
CA PHE A 35 -7.57 -16.55 3.96
C PHE A 35 -8.02 -16.74 5.41
N GLU A 36 -7.08 -16.60 6.34
CA GLU A 36 -7.40 -16.60 7.77
C GLU A 36 -7.83 -15.22 8.26
N ASN A 37 -7.27 -14.16 7.65
CA ASN A 37 -7.58 -12.79 7.99
C ASN A 37 -8.03 -12.01 6.74
N ALA A 38 -8.57 -10.81 6.93
CA ALA A 38 -8.94 -9.96 5.81
C ALA A 38 -7.75 -9.66 4.90
N LEU A 39 -7.99 -9.72 3.59
CA LEU A 39 -7.04 -9.24 2.59
C LEU A 39 -7.23 -7.75 2.41
N GLU A 40 -6.18 -7.00 2.67
CA GLU A 40 -6.22 -5.55 2.53
C GLU A 40 -5.24 -5.02 1.49
N MET A 41 -4.35 -5.89 0.96
CA MET A 41 -3.29 -5.46 0.05
C MET A 41 -3.09 -6.43 -1.11
N PHE A 42 -3.01 -5.89 -2.32
CA PHE A 42 -2.77 -6.63 -3.55
C PHE A 42 -1.69 -5.98 -4.39
N GLY A 43 -0.98 -6.80 -5.17
CA GLY A 43 -0.01 -6.37 -6.16
C GLY A 43 0.22 -7.43 -7.22
N ALA A 44 0.68 -7.03 -8.41
CA ALA A 44 1.15 -7.97 -9.40
C ALA A 44 2.64 -8.27 -9.16
N GLY A 45 2.99 -9.55 -9.07
CA GLY A 45 4.38 -9.99 -9.07
C GLY A 45 4.96 -9.93 -10.49
N ASP A 46 4.18 -10.45 -11.43
CA ASP A 46 4.40 -10.44 -12.87
C ASP A 46 3.05 -10.71 -13.56
N ASP A 47 3.04 -10.94 -14.88
CA ASP A 47 1.81 -11.24 -15.64
C ASP A 47 1.14 -12.57 -15.25
N LYS A 48 1.80 -13.40 -14.43
CA LYS A 48 1.35 -14.72 -14.02
C LYS A 48 1.14 -14.86 -12.51
N THR A 49 1.45 -13.81 -11.74
CA THR A 49 1.48 -13.92 -10.28
C THR A 49 0.74 -12.73 -9.63
N LEU A 50 -0.31 -13.04 -8.87
CA LEU A 50 -0.93 -12.11 -7.94
C LEU A 50 -0.27 -12.27 -6.57
N LEU A 51 0.13 -11.16 -5.97
CA LEU A 51 0.50 -11.07 -4.57
C LEU A 51 -0.69 -10.55 -3.77
N ALA A 52 -1.00 -11.22 -2.66
CA ALA A 52 -2.09 -10.82 -1.78
C ALA A 52 -1.63 -10.94 -0.32
N MET A 53 -1.79 -9.87 0.47
CA MET A 53 -1.32 -9.83 1.85
C MET A 53 -2.50 -9.79 2.81
N GLU A 54 -2.48 -10.72 3.76
CA GLU A 54 -3.33 -10.66 4.94
C GLU A 54 -2.75 -9.71 5.96
N ILE A 55 -3.58 -8.81 6.47
CA ILE A 55 -3.22 -7.90 7.55
C ILE A 55 -3.91 -8.34 8.84
N ALA A 56 -3.24 -9.20 9.59
CA ALA A 56 -3.62 -9.51 10.95
C ALA A 56 -3.30 -8.29 11.83
N ARG A 57 -4.33 -7.61 12.32
CA ARG A 57 -4.20 -6.28 12.94
C ARG A 57 -3.39 -6.27 14.23
N ASN A 58 -3.35 -7.37 14.96
CA ASN A 58 -2.65 -7.51 16.24
C ASN A 58 -1.30 -8.23 16.15
N LEU A 59 -0.84 -8.56 14.97
CA LEU A 59 0.42 -9.27 14.76
C LEU A 59 1.38 -8.45 13.89
N PRO A 60 2.67 -8.41 14.25
CA PRO A 60 3.68 -7.75 13.41
C PRO A 60 3.94 -8.51 12.11
N THR A 61 3.78 -9.83 12.13
CA THR A 61 4.00 -10.70 10.97
C THR A 61 2.82 -10.62 10.01
N ARG A 62 3.12 -10.54 8.71
CA ARG A 62 2.15 -10.52 7.62
C ARG A 62 2.24 -11.81 6.83
N ARG A 63 1.09 -12.35 6.41
CA ARG A 63 1.03 -13.51 5.52
C ARG A 63 0.89 -13.00 4.08
N LEU A 64 1.89 -13.27 3.27
CA LEU A 64 1.90 -12.95 1.84
C LEU A 64 1.60 -14.20 1.03
N HIS A 65 0.48 -14.19 0.32
CA HIS A 65 0.07 -15.23 -0.60
C HIS A 65 0.60 -14.93 -2.00
N ILE A 66 1.22 -15.94 -2.60
CA ILE A 66 1.65 -15.94 -3.98
C ILE A 66 0.67 -16.83 -4.75
N ILE A 67 -0.14 -16.20 -5.58
CA ILE A 67 -1.28 -16.83 -6.26
C ILE A 67 -0.96 -16.93 -7.76
N ASP A 68 -1.15 -18.11 -8.32
CA ASP A 68 -1.05 -18.32 -9.75
C ASP A 68 -2.20 -17.63 -10.48
N ALA A 69 -1.88 -16.71 -11.39
CA ALA A 69 -2.90 -15.94 -12.11
C ALA A 69 -3.65 -16.75 -13.15
N GLU A 70 -3.09 -17.85 -13.66
CA GLU A 70 -3.74 -18.69 -14.65
C GLU A 70 -4.78 -19.63 -14.00
N THR A 71 -4.43 -20.22 -12.85
CA THR A 71 -5.28 -21.19 -12.16
C THR A 71 -6.12 -20.59 -11.05
N GLY A 72 -5.74 -19.42 -10.51
CA GLY A 72 -6.35 -18.81 -9.34
C GLY A 72 -6.06 -19.55 -8.03
N LEU A 73 -5.01 -20.39 -8.00
CA LEU A 73 -4.65 -21.17 -6.81
C LEU A 73 -3.43 -20.58 -6.10
N VAL A 74 -3.40 -20.72 -4.78
CA VAL A 74 -2.25 -20.32 -3.96
C VAL A 74 -1.09 -21.28 -4.23
N LYS A 75 0.05 -20.74 -4.71
CA LYS A 75 1.30 -21.49 -4.91
C LYS A 75 2.14 -21.55 -3.63
N GLN A 76 2.16 -20.46 -2.88
CA GLN A 76 3.02 -20.30 -1.72
C GLN A 76 2.41 -19.30 -0.75
N ILE A 77 2.67 -19.52 0.54
CA ILE A 77 2.40 -18.53 1.60
C ILE A 77 3.74 -18.27 2.30
N SER A 78 4.11 -16.99 2.39
CA SER A 78 5.30 -16.53 3.12
C SER A 78 4.87 -15.69 4.31
N ASN A 79 5.44 -15.98 5.48
CA ASN A 79 5.30 -15.11 6.65
C ASN A 79 6.45 -14.10 6.66
N ILE A 80 6.14 -12.82 6.61
CA ILE A 80 7.14 -11.75 6.52
C ILE A 80 6.97 -10.74 7.67
N ASN A 81 8.08 -10.22 8.16
CA ASN A 81 8.16 -9.13 9.12
C ASN A 81 8.60 -7.87 8.36
N ILE A 82 7.66 -6.98 8.06
CA ILE A 82 7.99 -5.75 7.34
C ILE A 82 8.75 -4.78 8.25
N PHE A 83 8.22 -4.57 9.46
CA PHE A 83 8.82 -3.71 10.47
C PHE A 83 8.22 -3.98 11.85
N VAL A 84 9.08 -4.03 12.86
CA VAL A 84 8.70 -4.09 14.28
C VAL A 84 9.69 -3.26 15.09
N GLU A 85 9.20 -2.36 15.93
CA GLU A 85 9.97 -1.61 16.92
C GLU A 85 9.40 -1.95 18.30
N PRO A 86 10.00 -2.90 19.05
CA PRO A 86 9.49 -3.37 20.33
C PRO A 86 9.53 -2.26 21.39
N ALA A 87 8.54 -2.23 22.26
CA ALA A 87 8.53 -1.39 23.45
C ALA A 87 8.31 -2.23 24.72
N ILE A 88 8.63 -1.66 25.89
CA ILE A 88 8.43 -2.31 27.18
C ILE A 88 6.93 -2.59 27.41
N ASP A 89 6.07 -1.63 27.14
CA ASP A 89 4.63 -1.85 27.03
C ASP A 89 4.32 -2.37 25.62
N PRO A 90 3.79 -3.59 25.47
CA PRO A 90 3.48 -4.15 24.15
C PRO A 90 2.54 -3.27 23.30
N ARG A 91 1.69 -2.45 23.94
CA ARG A 91 0.78 -1.53 23.24
C ARG A 91 1.49 -0.35 22.58
N GLU A 92 2.69 0.00 23.08
CA GLU A 92 3.56 1.03 22.50
C GLU A 92 4.50 0.46 21.41
N THR A 93 4.53 -0.87 21.23
CA THR A 93 5.26 -1.50 20.12
C THR A 93 4.74 -0.95 18.80
N LYS A 94 5.65 -0.46 17.97
CA LYS A 94 5.27 -0.02 16.61
C LYS A 94 5.39 -1.18 15.64
N ILE A 95 4.39 -1.32 14.80
CA ILE A 95 4.33 -2.32 13.72
C ILE A 95 4.07 -1.65 12.38
N SER A 96 4.32 -2.36 11.31
CA SER A 96 4.05 -1.87 9.96
C SER A 96 2.57 -1.94 9.61
N TRP A 97 2.08 -0.91 8.92
CA TRP A 97 0.84 -0.94 8.14
C TRP A 97 1.20 -0.72 6.66
N PRO A 98 1.28 -1.78 5.86
CA PRO A 98 1.67 -1.67 4.46
C PRO A 98 0.62 -0.92 3.65
N THR A 99 1.06 -0.20 2.61
CA THR A 99 0.20 0.60 1.74
C THR A 99 0.28 0.22 0.26
N ALA A 100 1.23 -0.62 -0.14
CA ALA A 100 1.30 -1.21 -1.47
C ALA A 100 2.16 -2.48 -1.49
N LEU A 101 2.03 -3.26 -2.55
CA LEU A 101 2.93 -4.33 -2.95
C LEU A 101 3.37 -4.06 -4.39
N LYS A 102 4.66 -3.79 -4.61
CA LYS A 102 5.18 -3.52 -5.94
C LYS A 102 6.41 -4.35 -6.23
N VAL A 103 6.31 -5.23 -7.22
CA VAL A 103 7.48 -5.94 -7.75
C VAL A 103 8.07 -5.15 -8.91
N ARG A 104 9.39 -5.04 -8.92
CA ARG A 104 10.19 -4.54 -10.02
C ARG A 104 11.49 -5.35 -10.11
N GLY A 105 11.69 -6.05 -11.20
CA GLY A 105 12.82 -6.95 -11.38
C GLY A 105 12.85 -8.06 -10.33
N ASP A 106 13.95 -8.15 -9.61
CA ASP A 106 14.18 -9.13 -8.54
C ASP A 106 13.88 -8.61 -7.13
N LYS A 107 13.13 -7.52 -7.02
CA LYS A 107 12.78 -6.87 -5.74
C LYS A 107 11.27 -6.68 -5.57
N LEU A 108 10.82 -6.87 -4.33
CA LEU A 108 9.49 -6.51 -3.85
C LEU A 108 9.62 -5.31 -2.92
N PHE A 109 9.00 -4.21 -3.30
CA PHE A 109 8.92 -2.96 -2.54
C PHE A 109 7.60 -2.90 -1.79
N ILE A 110 7.66 -2.70 -0.48
CA ILE A 110 6.48 -2.60 0.39
C ILE A 110 6.56 -1.29 1.17
N PRO A 111 5.94 -0.21 0.69
CA PRO A 111 5.78 0.99 1.49
C PRO A 111 4.86 0.72 2.68
N PHE A 112 5.15 1.35 3.80
CA PHE A 112 4.39 1.15 5.02
C PHE A 112 4.37 2.40 5.90
N GLN A 113 3.36 2.46 6.77
CA GLN A 113 3.24 3.39 7.88
C GLN A 113 3.57 2.65 9.17
N LYS A 114 4.10 3.34 10.16
CA LYS A 114 4.27 2.80 11.51
C LYS A 114 3.03 3.13 12.32
N ILE A 115 2.45 2.14 12.98
CA ILE A 115 1.30 2.30 13.86
C ILE A 115 1.59 1.64 15.22
N LYS A 116 0.92 2.07 16.29
CA LYS A 116 0.96 1.38 17.56
C LYS A 116 0.25 0.03 17.47
N ASN A 117 0.78 -0.98 18.16
CA ASN A 117 0.17 -2.30 18.26
C ASN A 117 -0.89 -2.33 19.39
N GLU A 118 -1.81 -1.37 19.37
CA GLU A 118 -2.87 -1.24 20.35
C GLU A 118 -4.22 -1.55 19.70
N PHE A 119 -4.86 -2.62 20.17
CA PHE A 119 -6.13 -3.11 19.66
C PHE A 119 -7.10 -3.30 20.82
N ASP A 120 -8.39 -3.05 20.57
CA ASP A 120 -9.45 -3.29 21.52
C ASP A 120 -9.77 -4.79 21.65
N ASP A 121 -10.66 -5.13 22.58
CA ASP A 121 -11.08 -6.51 22.83
C ASP A 121 -11.78 -7.18 21.62
N LYS A 122 -12.14 -6.42 20.61
CA LYS A 122 -12.73 -6.90 19.35
C LYS A 122 -11.70 -6.99 18.21
N GLY A 123 -10.42 -6.69 18.50
CA GLY A 123 -9.35 -6.70 17.50
C GLY A 123 -9.38 -5.49 16.57
N ALA A 124 -10.14 -4.43 16.88
CA ALA A 124 -10.06 -3.17 16.16
C ALA A 124 -8.92 -2.31 16.73
N ALA A 125 -8.11 -1.70 15.85
CA ALA A 125 -7.07 -0.80 16.29
C ALA A 125 -7.69 0.40 17.04
N VAL A 126 -7.17 0.69 18.23
CA VAL A 126 -7.64 1.80 19.07
C VAL A 126 -7.33 3.14 18.40
N ASP A 127 -6.13 3.24 17.82
CA ASP A 127 -5.75 4.38 16.99
C ASP A 127 -5.15 3.88 15.65
N HIS A 128 -5.89 4.06 14.57
CA HIS A 128 -5.44 3.72 13.21
C HIS A 128 -4.42 4.71 12.63
N GLY A 129 -3.98 5.68 13.41
CA GLY A 129 -3.08 6.69 12.90
C GLY A 129 -1.62 6.26 12.91
N THR A 130 -0.84 6.83 11.98
CA THR A 130 0.61 6.68 11.97
C THR A 130 1.25 7.35 13.19
N THR A 131 2.30 6.73 13.73
CA THR A 131 3.10 7.28 14.84
C THR A 131 4.22 8.19 14.37
N ASP A 132 4.63 8.06 13.12
CA ASP A 132 5.76 8.78 12.51
C ASP A 132 5.30 9.45 11.20
N PRO A 133 4.43 10.50 11.27
CA PRO A 133 3.79 11.07 10.08
C PRO A 133 4.76 11.79 9.14
N ASP A 134 5.94 12.19 9.61
CA ASP A 134 6.89 13.05 8.92
C ASP A 134 7.99 12.30 8.16
N GLU A 135 7.80 11.01 7.91
CA GLU A 135 8.80 10.19 7.23
C GLU A 135 8.16 9.09 6.36
N ALA A 136 8.67 8.93 5.15
CA ALA A 136 8.29 7.88 4.21
C ALA A 136 9.15 6.64 4.42
N PHE A 137 8.55 5.44 4.41
CA PHE A 137 9.26 4.17 4.59
C PHE A 137 8.90 3.19 3.49
N VAL A 138 9.91 2.45 3.00
CA VAL A 138 9.74 1.30 2.12
C VAL A 138 10.63 0.15 2.58
N ALA A 139 10.05 -1.01 2.81
CA ALA A 139 10.78 -2.25 3.00
C ALA A 139 11.06 -2.89 1.64
N VAL A 140 12.29 -3.35 1.43
CA VAL A 140 12.75 -3.98 0.19
C VAL A 140 13.08 -5.43 0.46
N PHE A 141 12.44 -6.34 -0.23
CA PHE A 141 12.65 -7.78 -0.16
C PHE A 141 13.20 -8.32 -1.48
N SER A 142 13.89 -9.45 -1.45
CA SER A 142 14.14 -10.26 -2.66
C SER A 142 12.84 -10.79 -3.24
N TYR A 143 12.79 -10.96 -4.55
CA TYR A 143 11.70 -11.62 -5.29
C TYR A 143 12.27 -12.50 -6.40
N PRO A 144 11.74 -13.69 -6.69
CA PRO A 144 10.56 -14.33 -6.06
C PRO A 144 10.86 -15.04 -4.72
N ASN A 145 12.11 -15.13 -4.31
CA ASN A 145 12.53 -15.80 -3.08
C ASN A 145 12.41 -14.82 -1.89
N ILE A 146 11.18 -14.67 -1.38
CA ILE A 146 10.88 -13.70 -0.33
C ILE A 146 11.31 -14.26 1.02
N GLY A 147 12.28 -13.60 1.68
CA GLY A 147 12.72 -13.91 3.04
C GLY A 147 11.71 -13.47 4.11
N THR A 148 11.95 -13.90 5.35
CA THR A 148 11.13 -13.47 6.51
C THR A 148 11.27 -11.98 6.78
N ASP A 149 12.49 -11.46 6.70
CA ASP A 149 12.81 -10.06 6.96
C ASP A 149 13.21 -9.34 5.67
N PRO A 150 13.02 -8.03 5.56
CA PRO A 150 13.47 -7.27 4.40
C PRO A 150 15.01 -7.26 4.30
N GLU A 151 15.53 -7.18 3.08
CA GLU A 151 16.97 -6.94 2.88
C GLU A 151 17.39 -5.60 3.46
N LYS A 152 16.49 -4.62 3.38
CA LYS A 152 16.65 -3.28 3.97
C LYS A 152 15.33 -2.54 4.07
N ILE A 153 15.33 -1.52 4.92
CA ILE A 153 14.29 -0.48 4.97
C ILE A 153 14.95 0.83 4.55
N ILE A 154 14.37 1.49 3.57
CA ILE A 154 14.75 2.83 3.14
C ILE A 154 13.76 3.85 3.68
N SER A 155 14.25 5.05 3.99
CA SER A 155 13.40 6.14 4.47
C SER A 155 13.77 7.50 3.89
N ASP A 156 12.80 8.44 3.93
CA ASP A 156 12.98 9.80 3.46
C ASP A 156 12.08 10.75 4.26
N ASN A 157 12.65 11.82 4.79
CA ASN A 157 11.96 12.79 5.65
C ASN A 157 11.60 14.11 4.94
N ARG A 158 11.66 14.15 3.61
CA ARG A 158 11.23 15.31 2.82
C ARG A 158 9.71 15.39 2.69
N THR A 159 9.00 14.29 2.95
CA THR A 159 7.55 14.17 2.87
C THR A 159 7.00 13.27 3.98
N SER A 160 5.68 13.10 4.00
CA SER A 160 4.97 12.21 4.95
C SER A 160 5.05 10.73 4.55
N ASN A 161 4.36 9.88 5.30
CA ASN A 161 4.20 8.46 4.97
C ASN A 161 3.64 8.26 3.56
N ILE A 162 4.09 7.19 2.90
CA ILE A 162 3.62 6.79 1.57
C ILE A 162 2.24 6.17 1.66
N GLY A 163 1.38 6.55 0.72
CA GLY A 163 0.01 6.08 0.61
C GLY A 163 -0.93 6.70 1.62
N VAL A 164 -2.15 6.20 1.61
CA VAL A 164 -3.19 6.49 2.58
C VAL A 164 -3.72 5.19 3.13
N ASN A 165 -4.37 5.22 4.30
CA ASN A 165 -4.92 4.00 4.87
C ASN A 165 -5.97 3.38 3.91
N GLY A 166 -5.84 2.07 3.68
CA GLY A 166 -6.72 1.33 2.77
C GLY A 166 -6.45 1.54 1.27
N ALA A 167 -5.42 2.29 0.89
CA ALA A 167 -5.00 2.42 -0.51
C ALA A 167 -4.04 1.29 -0.91
N THR A 168 -4.15 0.84 -2.16
CA THR A 168 -3.30 -0.22 -2.72
C THR A 168 -2.29 0.29 -3.74
N THR A 169 -2.17 1.61 -3.92
CA THR A 169 -1.39 2.26 -4.98
C THR A 169 -0.36 3.24 -4.44
N GLY A 170 0.32 2.87 -3.34
CA GLY A 170 1.37 3.71 -2.74
C GLY A 170 2.61 3.88 -3.63
N LEU A 171 2.82 2.97 -4.61
CA LEU A 171 3.91 3.01 -5.58
C LEU A 171 3.38 2.76 -6.99
N ILE A 172 3.74 3.62 -7.93
CA ILE A 172 3.51 3.44 -9.36
C ILE A 172 4.83 3.28 -10.10
N GLU A 173 4.83 2.53 -11.21
CA GLU A 173 5.98 2.36 -12.08
C GLU A 173 5.73 3.06 -13.41
N ALA A 174 6.67 3.88 -13.82
CA ALA A 174 6.65 4.55 -15.11
C ALA A 174 7.30 3.67 -16.20
N ASP A 175 7.07 4.00 -17.47
CA ASP A 175 7.59 3.25 -18.63
C ASP A 175 9.12 3.08 -18.63
N ASN A 176 9.85 4.00 -17.99
CA ASN A 176 11.31 3.92 -17.84
C ASN A 176 11.78 3.03 -16.69
N GLY A 177 10.85 2.42 -15.93
CA GLY A 177 11.14 1.56 -14.78
C GLY A 177 11.39 2.30 -13.47
N ASP A 178 11.30 3.63 -13.43
CA ASP A 178 11.33 4.38 -12.17
C ASP A 178 10.06 4.11 -11.38
N LEU A 179 10.21 3.97 -10.04
CA LEU A 179 9.07 3.95 -9.12
C LEU A 179 8.83 5.34 -8.55
N TYR A 180 7.58 5.73 -8.51
CA TYR A 180 7.15 6.96 -7.86
C TYR A 180 6.19 6.62 -6.71
N SER A 181 6.47 7.17 -5.54
CA SER A 181 5.58 7.07 -4.38
C SER A 181 4.71 8.31 -4.28
N PHE A 182 3.58 8.21 -3.58
CA PHE A 182 2.85 9.38 -3.16
C PHE A 182 2.66 9.42 -1.65
N SER A 183 2.74 10.63 -1.09
CA SER A 183 2.56 10.89 0.34
C SER A 183 1.49 11.94 0.55
N CYS A 184 0.53 11.66 1.43
CA CYS A 184 -0.62 12.52 1.68
C CYS A 184 -0.43 13.41 2.91
N GLY A 185 -0.19 12.83 4.09
CA GLY A 185 -0.01 13.54 5.35
C GLY A 185 -1.25 14.26 5.90
N ALA A 186 -2.44 14.05 5.32
CA ALA A 186 -3.68 14.67 5.78
C ALA A 186 -4.36 13.84 6.88
N VAL A 187 -4.82 14.47 7.96
CA VAL A 187 -5.59 13.82 9.03
C VAL A 187 -6.85 13.17 8.47
N MET A 188 -7.55 13.85 7.56
CA MET A 188 -8.77 13.31 6.94
C MET A 188 -8.53 12.06 6.06
N ALA A 189 -7.30 11.75 5.71
CA ALA A 189 -6.90 10.53 5.00
C ALA A 189 -6.50 9.37 5.94
N GLY A 190 -6.84 9.46 7.23
CA GLY A 190 -6.62 8.41 8.22
C GLY A 190 -5.33 8.54 9.04
N PHE A 191 -4.63 9.66 8.95
CA PHE A 191 -3.46 9.91 9.79
C PHE A 191 -3.87 10.31 11.21
N SER A 192 -3.07 9.97 12.22
CA SER A 192 -3.34 10.35 13.62
C SER A 192 -3.15 11.84 13.86
N ALA A 193 -2.21 12.44 13.14
CA ALA A 193 -1.92 13.86 13.14
C ALA A 193 -1.54 14.30 11.73
N ALA A 194 -1.71 15.59 11.44
CA ALA A 194 -1.19 16.15 10.20
C ALA A 194 0.34 16.03 10.18
N SER A 195 0.89 15.71 9.02
CA SER A 195 2.33 15.79 8.82
C SER A 195 2.78 17.25 8.83
N THR A 196 3.97 17.52 9.39
CA THR A 196 4.66 18.81 9.25
C THR A 196 5.42 18.93 7.93
N LYS A 197 5.52 17.83 7.17
CA LYS A 197 6.16 17.76 5.86
C LYS A 197 5.12 17.93 4.76
N PRO A 198 5.49 18.51 3.62
CA PRO A 198 4.56 18.67 2.51
C PRO A 198 4.13 17.32 1.94
N SER A 199 2.91 17.25 1.45
CA SER A 199 2.46 16.19 0.56
C SER A 199 3.29 16.18 -0.70
N GLY A 200 3.79 15.01 -1.13
CA GLY A 200 4.74 14.98 -2.23
C GLY A 200 4.96 13.62 -2.87
N ILE A 201 5.82 13.62 -3.87
CA ILE A 201 6.19 12.45 -4.65
C ILE A 201 7.71 12.26 -4.56
N LEU A 202 8.12 11.08 -4.10
CA LEU A 202 9.51 10.61 -4.14
C LEU A 202 9.71 9.67 -5.32
N ARG A 203 10.97 9.48 -5.73
CA ARG A 203 11.36 8.57 -6.80
C ARG A 203 12.38 7.54 -6.28
N ILE A 204 12.27 6.31 -6.80
CA ILE A 204 13.32 5.30 -6.77
C ILE A 204 13.68 5.01 -8.22
N LYS A 205 14.89 5.39 -8.65
CA LYS A 205 15.34 5.21 -10.04
C LYS A 205 15.32 3.73 -10.45
N ASN A 206 15.13 3.49 -11.73
CA ASN A 206 15.24 2.15 -12.30
C ASN A 206 16.57 1.49 -11.90
N ASN A 207 16.52 0.19 -11.55
CA ASN A 207 17.63 -0.60 -11.03
C ASN A 207 18.23 -0.15 -9.68
N GLU A 208 17.65 0.86 -9.01
CA GLU A 208 18.05 1.27 -7.67
C GLU A 208 17.03 0.82 -6.62
N THR A 209 17.47 0.78 -5.37
CA THR A 209 16.65 0.40 -4.22
C THR A 209 16.76 1.42 -3.09
N GLU A 210 17.08 2.68 -3.44
CA GLU A 210 17.15 3.84 -2.55
C GLU A 210 16.29 4.97 -3.12
N PHE A 211 15.80 5.84 -2.25
CA PHE A 211 15.17 7.07 -2.72
C PHE A 211 16.20 7.97 -3.42
N ASP A 212 15.79 8.53 -4.54
CA ASP A 212 16.59 9.52 -5.25
C ASP A 212 16.67 10.83 -4.47
N SER A 213 17.85 11.15 -3.95
CA SER A 213 18.10 12.36 -3.14
C SER A 213 17.89 13.66 -3.91
N GLU A 214 17.96 13.60 -5.26
CA GLU A 214 17.84 14.78 -6.13
C GLU A 214 16.41 15.01 -6.65
N TYR A 215 15.49 14.07 -6.38
CA TYR A 215 14.11 14.18 -6.84
C TYR A 215 13.13 14.27 -5.68
N PHE A 216 12.40 15.32 -5.62
CA PHE A 216 11.20 15.50 -4.80
C PHE A 216 10.25 16.45 -5.52
N PHE A 217 9.00 16.03 -5.70
CA PHE A 217 7.95 16.91 -6.23
C PHE A 217 7.02 17.31 -5.09
N ASP A 218 7.09 18.59 -4.72
CA ASP A 218 6.23 19.19 -3.69
C ASP A 218 4.84 19.47 -4.27
N VAL A 219 3.87 18.62 -3.90
CA VAL A 219 2.50 18.73 -4.37
C VAL A 219 1.79 19.93 -3.74
N GLU A 220 2.06 20.22 -2.46
CA GLU A 220 1.43 21.37 -1.79
C GLU A 220 1.85 22.68 -2.42
N ALA A 221 3.13 22.84 -2.75
CA ALA A 221 3.60 24.01 -3.47
C ALA A 221 2.98 24.12 -4.88
N ALA A 222 2.86 22.98 -5.59
CA ALA A 222 2.32 22.95 -6.96
C ALA A 222 0.79 23.18 -7.03
N THR A 223 0.06 22.89 -5.95
CA THR A 223 -1.41 22.92 -5.90
C THR A 223 -1.98 23.96 -4.92
N ASN A 224 -1.13 24.86 -4.41
CA ASN A 224 -1.50 25.86 -3.43
C ASN A 224 -2.10 25.27 -2.13
N GLY A 225 -1.39 24.28 -1.56
CA GLY A 225 -1.71 23.63 -0.28
C GLY A 225 -2.55 22.36 -0.39
N GLY A 226 -2.80 21.86 -1.60
CA GLY A 226 -3.52 20.60 -1.79
C GLY A 226 -2.69 19.38 -1.42
N LYS A 227 -3.33 18.37 -0.83
CA LYS A 227 -2.69 17.13 -0.40
C LYS A 227 -3.04 15.97 -1.35
N LEU A 228 -2.02 15.19 -1.70
CA LEU A 228 -2.15 14.08 -2.67
C LEU A 228 -2.86 12.89 -2.04
N PHE A 229 -4.04 12.52 -2.55
CA PHE A 229 -4.84 11.43 -2.04
C PHE A 229 -4.71 10.13 -2.83
N SER A 230 -4.49 10.22 -4.13
CA SER A 230 -4.13 9.08 -4.98
C SER A 230 -3.29 9.53 -6.18
N LEU A 231 -2.51 8.60 -6.71
CA LEU A 231 -1.68 8.82 -7.89
C LEU A 231 -1.77 7.60 -8.79
N ASP A 232 -2.12 7.81 -10.07
CA ASP A 232 -2.23 6.77 -11.07
C ASP A 232 -1.40 7.15 -12.31
N TYR A 233 -0.59 6.22 -12.81
CA TYR A 233 0.21 6.43 -14.00
C TYR A 233 -0.65 6.41 -15.27
N ALA A 234 -0.51 7.41 -16.12
CA ALA A 234 -1.31 7.57 -17.33
C ALA A 234 -0.50 7.39 -18.63
N GLY A 235 0.76 6.95 -18.50
CA GLY A 235 1.66 6.71 -19.63
C GLY A 235 2.55 7.90 -19.98
N GLY A 236 3.73 7.62 -20.54
CA GLY A 236 4.73 8.62 -20.93
C GLY A 236 5.22 9.43 -19.74
N ASN A 237 5.00 10.75 -19.76
CA ASN A 237 5.36 11.65 -18.67
C ASN A 237 4.14 12.16 -17.88
N LYS A 238 3.05 11.41 -17.85
CA LYS A 238 1.79 11.84 -17.27
C LYS A 238 1.33 10.92 -16.14
N ALA A 239 0.76 11.53 -15.10
CA ALA A 239 0.03 10.86 -14.05
C ALA A 239 -1.28 11.61 -13.78
N ILE A 240 -2.27 10.88 -13.26
CA ILE A 240 -3.53 11.44 -12.78
C ILE A 240 -3.45 11.44 -11.26
N ALA A 241 -3.71 12.57 -10.64
CA ALA A 241 -3.69 12.74 -9.20
C ALA A 241 -5.06 13.17 -8.68
N ARG A 242 -5.47 12.61 -7.55
CA ARG A 242 -6.59 13.11 -6.78
C ARG A 242 -6.05 13.95 -5.64
N ILE A 243 -6.52 15.20 -5.55
CA ILE A 243 -6.04 16.18 -4.59
C ILE A 243 -7.16 16.52 -3.60
N LEU A 244 -6.84 16.46 -2.31
CA LEU A 244 -7.64 17.06 -1.25
C LEU A 244 -7.30 18.54 -1.19
N THR A 245 -8.27 19.39 -1.45
CA THR A 245 -8.05 20.86 -1.48
C THR A 245 -7.98 21.51 -0.08
N ASN A 246 -8.39 20.76 0.94
CA ASN A 246 -8.25 21.13 2.34
C ASN A 246 -8.16 19.88 3.22
N ASP A 247 -7.60 20.00 4.41
CA ASP A 247 -7.63 18.98 5.46
C ASP A 247 -8.56 19.46 6.57
N SER A 248 -9.70 18.79 6.74
CA SER A 248 -10.68 19.14 7.76
C SER A 248 -10.23 18.83 9.19
N GLY A 249 -9.19 18.00 9.33
CA GLY A 249 -8.75 17.45 10.62
C GLY A 249 -9.65 16.33 11.17
N ASN A 250 -10.71 15.94 10.46
CA ASN A 250 -11.56 14.82 10.85
C ASN A 250 -11.05 13.53 10.26
N LYS A 251 -10.56 12.59 11.08
CA LYS A 251 -10.08 11.28 10.61
C LYS A 251 -11.12 10.59 9.72
N TRP A 252 -10.66 9.98 8.63
CA TRP A 252 -11.46 9.18 7.69
C TRP A 252 -12.46 9.96 6.84
N GLU A 253 -12.57 11.27 6.97
CA GLU A 253 -13.55 12.05 6.20
C GLU A 253 -13.31 11.96 4.69
N ALA A 254 -12.05 11.86 4.26
CA ALA A 254 -11.70 11.69 2.84
C ALA A 254 -12.27 10.41 2.21
N PHE A 255 -12.63 9.41 3.01
CA PHE A 255 -13.28 8.18 2.57
C PHE A 255 -14.80 8.23 2.62
N GLY A 256 -15.36 9.32 3.18
CA GLY A 256 -16.80 9.53 3.27
C GLY A 256 -17.44 9.89 1.93
N ARG A 257 -18.71 9.49 1.73
CA ARG A 257 -19.45 9.73 0.49
C ARG A 257 -19.62 11.22 0.15
N THR A 258 -19.63 12.09 1.16
CA THR A 258 -19.80 13.54 1.01
C THR A 258 -18.63 14.22 0.32
N VAL A 259 -17.42 13.71 0.50
CA VAL A 259 -16.20 14.27 -0.11
C VAL A 259 -16.15 14.00 -1.61
N PHE A 260 -16.66 12.85 -2.07
CA PHE A 260 -16.66 12.47 -3.48
C PHE A 260 -17.82 13.05 -4.29
N ASN A 261 -18.81 13.67 -3.64
CA ASN A 261 -19.95 14.30 -4.29
C ASN A 261 -19.77 15.81 -4.51
N GLN A 262 -18.65 16.39 -4.09
CA GLN A 262 -18.34 17.77 -4.43
C GLN A 262 -17.92 17.83 -5.90
N LYS A 263 -18.59 18.70 -6.66
CA LYS A 263 -18.29 18.91 -8.08
C LYS A 263 -16.81 19.23 -8.26
N LEU A 264 -16.16 18.47 -9.12
CA LEU A 264 -14.87 18.79 -9.75
C LEU A 264 -14.97 20.13 -10.47
#